data_8db2f6cc8803ba06dc45e0cc9f6852d9
#
_entry.id   8db2f6cc8803ba06dc45e0cc9f6852d9
#
_cell.length_a   1.000
_cell.length_b   1.000
_cell.length_c   1.000
_cell.angle_alpha   90.00
_cell.angle_beta   90.00
_cell.angle_gamma   90.00
#
_symmetry.space_group_name_H-M   'P 1'
#
loop_
_entity.id
_entity.type
_entity.pdbx_description
1 polymer ?
#
loop_
_entity_poly.entity_id
_entity_poly.type
_entity_poly.pdbx_seq_one_letter_code
_entity_poly.pdbx_strand_id
1 'polypeptide(L)'
;MAVILAYQTPAMGHFFPISVLLTELRNRGHDIALRTLAAGVNAGRDMGFDTEPVDPRIEAMPLDDAGAATPEEALSRVRDTFARRADYEVPDLTKAINDVRPHVLIVDPNCWGASSFNPIYSSI
;
A
#
# COMPACT_ATOMS: atom_id res chain seq x y z
N MET A 1 -17.20 12.20 9.47
CA MET A 1 -16.34 12.05 8.27
C MET A 1 -14.90 11.90 8.71
N ALA A 2 -14.19 10.93 8.18
CA ALA A 2 -12.78 10.70 8.47
C ALA A 2 -11.96 10.78 7.18
N VAL A 3 -10.67 11.11 7.31
CA VAL A 3 -9.69 10.99 6.24
C VAL A 3 -8.98 9.66 6.42
N ILE A 4 -9.06 8.80 5.41
CA ILE A 4 -8.54 7.45 5.45
C ILE A 4 -7.44 7.31 4.40
N LEU A 5 -6.25 6.90 4.84
CA LEU A 5 -5.13 6.59 3.94
C LEU A 5 -4.96 5.08 3.87
N ALA A 6 -5.01 4.53 2.66
CA ALA A 6 -4.69 3.14 2.39
C ALA A 6 -3.32 3.04 1.72
N TYR A 7 -2.46 2.17 2.22
CA TYR A 7 -1.12 1.92 1.71
C TYR A 7 -1.00 0.47 1.28
N GLN A 8 -0.68 0.25 0.00
CA GLN A 8 -0.78 -1.04 -0.65
C GLN A 8 0.54 -1.51 -1.24
N THR A 9 0.75 -2.84 -1.21
CA THR A 9 1.78 -3.44 -2.06
C THR A 9 1.44 -3.18 -3.53
N PRO A 10 2.45 -2.91 -4.39
CA PRO A 10 2.21 -2.51 -5.78
C PRO A 10 1.85 -3.72 -6.65
N ALA A 11 0.62 -4.19 -6.55
CA ALA A 11 0.10 -5.32 -7.32
C ALA A 11 -1.38 -5.14 -7.61
N MET A 12 -1.80 -5.42 -8.84
CA MET A 12 -3.21 -5.31 -9.24
C MET A 12 -4.11 -6.24 -8.44
N GLY A 13 -3.62 -7.42 -8.06
CA GLY A 13 -4.37 -8.36 -7.22
C GLY A 13 -4.70 -7.81 -5.83
N HIS A 14 -3.96 -6.82 -5.34
CA HIS A 14 -4.25 -6.12 -4.09
C HIS A 14 -5.12 -4.88 -4.31
N PHE A 15 -4.96 -4.22 -5.47
CA PHE A 15 -5.71 -3.02 -5.80
C PHE A 15 -7.21 -3.27 -5.89
N PHE A 16 -7.64 -4.31 -6.63
CA PHE A 16 -9.06 -4.54 -6.85
C PHE A 16 -9.84 -4.82 -5.55
N PRO A 17 -9.40 -5.72 -4.68
CA PRO A 17 -10.13 -5.97 -3.43
C PRO A 17 -10.25 -4.73 -2.54
N ILE A 18 -9.17 -3.98 -2.38
CA ILE A 18 -9.22 -2.78 -1.53
C ILE A 18 -10.09 -1.70 -2.13
N SER A 19 -10.13 -1.58 -3.47
CA SER A 19 -10.94 -0.56 -4.12
C SER A 19 -12.42 -0.71 -3.81
N VAL A 20 -12.92 -1.93 -3.62
CA VAL A 20 -14.30 -2.19 -3.21
C VAL A 20 -14.56 -1.66 -1.80
N LEU A 21 -13.68 -1.96 -0.87
CA LEU A 21 -13.78 -1.44 0.50
C LEU A 21 -13.71 0.08 0.54
N LEU A 22 -12.74 0.65 -0.17
CA LEU A 22 -12.53 2.10 -0.19
C LEU A 22 -13.72 2.85 -0.84
N THR A 23 -14.32 2.26 -1.87
CA THR A 23 -15.51 2.82 -2.50
C THR A 23 -16.68 2.88 -1.52
N GLU A 24 -16.88 1.82 -0.73
CA GLU A 24 -17.92 1.80 0.29
C GLU A 24 -17.68 2.86 1.37
N LEU A 25 -16.44 2.99 1.82
CA LEU A 25 -16.09 4.01 2.81
C LEU A 25 -16.30 5.42 2.26
N ARG A 26 -15.93 5.65 1.00
CA ARG A 26 -16.19 6.93 0.34
C ARG A 26 -17.70 7.21 0.24
N ASN A 27 -18.49 6.21 -0.10
CA ASN A 27 -19.95 6.35 -0.19
C ASN A 27 -20.57 6.67 1.17
N ARG A 28 -19.91 6.31 2.26
CA ARG A 28 -20.32 6.66 3.62
C ARG A 28 -19.85 8.05 4.06
N GLY A 29 -19.24 8.82 3.17
CA GLY A 29 -18.85 10.20 3.42
C GLY A 29 -17.43 10.41 3.91
N HIS A 30 -16.57 9.39 3.84
CA HIS A 30 -15.15 9.53 4.19
C HIS A 30 -14.33 9.99 3.00
N ASP A 31 -13.26 10.74 3.28
CA ASP A 31 -12.26 11.12 2.29
C ASP A 31 -11.20 10.02 2.22
N ILE A 32 -10.93 9.56 1.00
CA ILE A 32 -10.03 8.42 0.76
C ILE A 32 -8.78 8.89 0.03
N ALA A 33 -7.63 8.56 0.59
CA ALA A 33 -6.34 8.65 -0.08
C ALA A 33 -5.75 7.23 -0.23
N LEU A 34 -5.08 6.99 -1.35
CA LEU A 34 -4.55 5.67 -1.68
C LEU A 34 -3.13 5.80 -2.21
N ARG A 35 -2.25 4.93 -1.74
CA ARG A 35 -0.92 4.71 -2.29
C ARG A 35 -0.85 3.29 -2.83
N THR A 36 -0.59 3.15 -4.12
CA THR A 36 -0.68 1.88 -4.85
C THR A 36 0.34 1.81 -5.97
N LEU A 37 0.25 0.78 -6.81
CA LEU A 37 1.10 0.67 -8.00
C LEU A 37 0.81 1.80 -8.99
N ALA A 38 1.83 2.17 -9.77
CA ALA A 38 1.70 3.27 -10.73
C ALA A 38 0.57 3.04 -11.75
N ALA A 39 0.42 1.80 -12.23
CA ALA A 39 -0.63 1.45 -13.18
C ALA A 39 -2.06 1.56 -12.61
N GLY A 40 -2.21 1.59 -11.29
CA GLY A 40 -3.51 1.73 -10.63
C GLY A 40 -3.92 3.17 -10.31
N VAL A 41 -3.03 4.13 -10.51
CA VAL A 41 -3.26 5.51 -10.07
C VAL A 41 -4.46 6.14 -10.77
N ASN A 42 -4.55 6.02 -12.09
CA ASN A 42 -5.67 6.60 -12.83
C ASN A 42 -7.01 5.97 -12.42
N ALA A 43 -7.05 4.67 -12.25
CA ALA A 43 -8.26 3.99 -11.78
C ALA A 43 -8.67 4.47 -10.38
N GLY A 44 -7.72 4.63 -9.48
CA GLY A 44 -8.00 5.16 -8.13
C GLY A 44 -8.56 6.57 -8.18
N ARG A 45 -8.00 7.43 -9.00
CA ARG A 45 -8.49 8.81 -9.19
C ARG A 45 -9.89 8.84 -9.79
N ASP A 46 -10.17 7.97 -10.75
CA ASP A 46 -11.49 7.85 -11.36
C ASP A 46 -12.55 7.39 -10.34
N MET A 47 -12.15 6.62 -9.34
CA MET A 47 -13.02 6.22 -8.23
C MET A 47 -13.25 7.33 -7.21
N GLY A 48 -12.54 8.46 -7.35
CA GLY A 48 -12.66 9.59 -6.43
C GLY A 48 -11.68 9.54 -5.25
N PHE A 49 -10.64 8.71 -5.34
CA PHE A 49 -9.59 8.64 -4.31
C PHE A 49 -8.43 9.57 -4.66
N ASP A 50 -7.87 10.24 -3.64
CA ASP A 50 -6.60 10.95 -3.76
C ASP A 50 -5.47 9.91 -3.88
N THR A 51 -5.10 9.56 -5.12
CA THR A 51 -4.22 8.44 -5.41
C THR A 51 -2.89 8.92 -5.94
N GLU A 52 -1.83 8.40 -5.33
CA GLU A 52 -0.45 8.58 -5.78
C GLU A 52 0.23 7.20 -5.82
N PRO A 53 1.28 7.03 -6.63
CA PRO A 53 2.03 5.78 -6.62
C PRO A 53 2.85 5.65 -5.33
N VAL A 54 3.12 4.40 -4.92
CA VAL A 54 4.15 4.12 -3.94
C VAL A 54 5.52 4.52 -4.51
N ASP A 55 6.53 4.65 -3.67
CA ASP A 55 7.89 4.96 -4.12
C ASP A 55 8.28 4.00 -5.26
N PRO A 56 8.73 4.54 -6.42
CA PRO A 56 9.06 3.70 -7.58
C PRO A 56 10.12 2.63 -7.30
N ARG A 57 10.99 2.86 -6.32
CA ARG A 57 12.00 1.86 -5.92
C ARG A 57 11.37 0.61 -5.33
N ILE A 58 10.22 0.75 -4.67
CA ILE A 58 9.46 -0.39 -4.14
C ILE A 58 8.91 -1.22 -5.28
N GLU A 59 8.24 -0.58 -6.23
CA GLU A 59 7.62 -1.26 -7.37
C GLU A 59 8.67 -1.90 -8.30
N ALA A 60 9.85 -1.31 -8.39
CA ALA A 60 10.95 -1.83 -9.22
C ALA A 60 11.54 -3.14 -8.70
N MET A 61 11.31 -3.51 -7.44
CA MET A 61 11.77 -4.78 -6.88
C MET A 61 10.79 -5.89 -7.21
N PRO A 62 11.12 -6.84 -8.11
CA PRO A 62 10.22 -7.94 -8.46
C PRO A 62 10.14 -8.96 -7.33
N LEU A 63 9.04 -9.70 -7.25
CA LEU A 63 8.91 -10.81 -6.32
C LEU A 63 9.84 -11.97 -6.68
N ASP A 64 10.12 -12.14 -7.97
CA ASP A 64 11.11 -13.07 -8.52
C ASP A 64 10.83 -14.55 -8.17
N ASP A 65 9.58 -14.86 -7.93
CA ASP A 65 9.13 -16.20 -7.56
C ASP A 65 8.89 -17.13 -8.77
N ALA A 66 8.63 -16.57 -9.94
CA ALA A 66 8.22 -17.32 -11.12
C ALA A 66 9.31 -18.27 -11.65
N GLY A 67 10.60 -17.96 -11.40
CA GLY A 67 11.73 -18.79 -11.80
C GLY A 67 12.23 -19.76 -10.74
N ALA A 68 11.54 -19.88 -9.62
CA ALA A 68 11.97 -20.72 -8.52
C ALA A 68 11.79 -22.21 -8.86
N ALA A 69 12.75 -23.04 -8.42
CA ALA A 69 12.72 -24.47 -8.68
C ALA A 69 11.78 -25.23 -7.74
N THR A 70 11.50 -24.68 -6.56
CA THR A 70 10.66 -25.28 -5.52
C THR A 70 9.72 -24.24 -4.92
N PRO A 71 8.60 -24.67 -4.28
CA PRO A 71 7.73 -23.76 -3.54
C PRO A 71 8.46 -23.05 -2.40
N GLU A 72 9.38 -23.73 -1.72
CA GLU A 72 10.18 -23.16 -0.63
C GLU A 72 11.10 -22.06 -1.13
N GLU A 73 11.71 -22.25 -2.30
CA GLU A 73 12.54 -21.23 -2.93
C GLU A 73 11.71 -20.04 -3.37
N ALA A 74 10.54 -20.26 -3.94
CA ALA A 74 9.61 -19.20 -4.32
C ALA A 74 9.23 -18.34 -3.12
N LEU A 75 8.87 -18.97 -2.01
CA LEU A 75 8.52 -18.28 -0.77
C LEU A 75 9.70 -17.50 -0.20
N SER A 76 10.90 -18.06 -0.26
CA SER A 76 12.12 -17.38 0.20
C SER A 76 12.38 -16.11 -0.60
N ARG A 77 12.24 -16.17 -1.94
CA ARG A 77 12.42 -15.01 -2.83
C ARG A 77 11.39 -13.91 -2.54
N VAL A 78 10.13 -14.29 -2.32
CA VAL A 78 9.06 -13.34 -2.00
C VAL A 78 9.36 -12.63 -0.67
N ARG A 79 9.76 -13.40 0.36
CA ARG A 79 10.12 -12.84 1.66
C ARG A 79 11.31 -11.88 1.57
N ASP A 80 12.33 -12.23 0.79
CA ASP A 80 13.48 -11.36 0.58
C ASP A 80 13.08 -10.03 -0.05
N THR A 81 12.18 -10.06 -1.02
CA THR A 81 11.67 -8.85 -1.66
C THR A 81 10.89 -7.99 -0.68
N PHE A 82 9.98 -8.58 0.09
CA PHE A 82 9.22 -7.84 1.09
C PHE A 82 10.12 -7.21 2.15
N ALA A 83 11.16 -7.92 2.59
CA ALA A 83 12.13 -7.38 3.54
C ALA A 83 12.91 -6.20 2.96
N ARG A 84 13.34 -6.29 1.70
CA ARG A 84 14.06 -5.19 1.03
C ARG A 84 13.16 -3.98 0.76
N ARG A 85 11.91 -4.20 0.40
CA ARG A 85 10.94 -3.12 0.20
C ARG A 85 10.67 -2.36 1.48
N ALA A 86 10.74 -3.02 2.63
CA ALA A 86 10.44 -2.43 3.93
C ALA A 86 11.26 -1.17 4.21
N ASP A 87 12.53 -1.14 3.79
CA ASP A 87 13.42 0.01 3.99
C ASP A 87 12.91 1.29 3.28
N TYR A 88 12.19 1.12 2.18
CA TYR A 88 11.61 2.25 1.44
C TYR A 88 10.18 2.55 1.85
N GLU A 89 9.46 1.56 2.37
CA GLU A 89 8.05 1.72 2.76
C GLU A 89 7.88 2.67 3.93
N VAL A 90 8.78 2.62 4.91
CA VAL A 90 8.67 3.48 6.11
C VAL A 90 8.77 4.96 5.75
N PRO A 91 9.81 5.42 5.03
CA PRO A 91 9.87 6.82 4.62
C PRO A 91 8.76 7.21 3.63
N ASP A 92 8.35 6.28 2.75
CA ASP A 92 7.28 6.54 1.80
C ASP A 92 5.94 6.73 2.51
N LEU A 93 5.60 5.86 3.46
CA LEU A 93 4.40 6.00 4.27
C LEU A 93 4.45 7.26 5.14
N THR A 94 5.60 7.58 5.72
CA THR A 94 5.78 8.79 6.52
C THR A 94 5.46 10.03 5.68
N LYS A 95 5.96 10.08 4.43
CA LYS A 95 5.64 11.17 3.52
C LYS A 95 4.15 11.24 3.23
N ALA A 96 3.52 10.11 2.94
CA ALA A 96 2.09 10.05 2.67
C ALA A 96 1.25 10.53 3.87
N ILE A 97 1.64 10.14 5.07
CA ILE A 97 0.97 10.59 6.30
C ILE A 97 1.10 12.10 6.47
N ASN A 98 2.27 12.66 6.22
CA ASN A 98 2.50 14.10 6.32
C ASN A 98 1.71 14.89 5.27
N ASP A 99 1.55 14.33 4.07
CA ASP A 99 0.81 14.97 2.97
C ASP A 99 -0.71 14.88 3.18
N VAL A 100 -1.20 13.74 3.63
CA VAL A 100 -2.64 13.44 3.72
C VAL A 100 -3.23 13.81 5.08
N ARG A 101 -2.46 13.66 6.15
CA ARG A 101 -2.91 13.86 7.53
C ARG A 101 -4.13 12.99 7.87
N PRO A 102 -4.04 11.66 7.73
CA PRO A 102 -5.18 10.78 7.93
C PRO A 102 -5.58 10.63 9.39
N HIS A 103 -6.85 10.30 9.62
CA HIS A 103 -7.34 9.85 10.92
C HIS A 103 -7.16 8.33 11.07
N VAL A 104 -7.18 7.59 9.94
CA VAL A 104 -7.13 6.14 9.91
C VAL A 104 -6.14 5.69 8.84
N LEU A 105 -5.34 4.68 9.17
CA LEU A 105 -4.46 4.00 8.23
C LEU A 105 -4.99 2.59 7.97
N ILE A 106 -5.03 2.22 6.68
CA ILE A 106 -5.25 0.84 6.25
C ILE A 106 -3.97 0.40 5.55
N VAL A 107 -3.30 -0.60 6.09
CA VAL A 107 -2.01 -1.06 5.57
C VAL A 107 -2.12 -2.49 5.08
N ASP A 108 -1.65 -2.72 3.86
CA ASP A 108 -1.53 -4.06 3.30
C ASP A 108 -0.54 -4.89 4.14
N PRO A 109 -0.91 -6.11 4.58
CA PRO A 109 -0.02 -6.94 5.39
C PRO A 109 1.26 -7.36 4.67
N ASN A 110 1.32 -7.29 3.34
CA ASN A 110 2.54 -7.56 2.57
C ASN A 110 3.50 -6.37 2.56
N CYS A 111 3.09 -5.21 3.04
CA CYS A 111 3.96 -4.05 3.24
C CYS A 111 4.57 -4.11 4.63
N TRP A 112 5.64 -4.86 4.78
CA TRP A 112 6.22 -5.15 6.11
C TRP A 112 6.76 -3.90 6.82
N GLY A 113 7.39 -3.00 6.08
CA GLY A 113 7.85 -1.74 6.65
C GLY A 113 6.70 -0.86 7.10
N ALA A 114 5.67 -0.72 6.25
CA ALA A 114 4.48 0.05 6.59
C ALA A 114 3.70 -0.59 7.74
N SER A 115 3.62 -1.93 7.78
CA SER A 115 2.94 -2.66 8.87
C SER A 115 3.64 -2.51 10.21
N SER A 116 4.95 -2.23 10.22
CA SER A 116 5.72 -1.99 11.43
C SER A 116 5.67 -0.53 11.88
N PHE A 117 4.95 0.32 11.16
CA PHE A 117 4.83 1.75 11.48
C PHE A 117 4.30 1.92 12.90
N ASN A 118 4.92 2.87 13.63
CA ASN A 118 4.64 3.04 15.05
C ASN A 118 3.19 3.43 15.29
N PRO A 119 2.44 2.68 16.13
CA PRO A 119 1.04 2.94 16.43
C PRO A 119 0.75 4.24 17.18
N ILE A 120 1.74 5.07 17.48
CA ILE A 120 1.50 6.42 18.02
C ILE A 120 0.46 7.15 17.17
N TYR A 121 0.45 6.90 15.86
CA TYR A 121 -0.53 7.49 14.98
C TYR A 121 -1.95 7.03 15.26
N SER A 122 -2.13 5.79 15.67
CA SER A 122 -3.46 5.24 15.96
C SER A 122 -4.04 5.74 17.28
N SER A 123 -3.23 6.32 18.14
CA SER A 123 -3.67 6.82 19.44
C SER A 123 -4.04 8.31 19.44
N ILE A 124 -3.87 8.94 18.30
CA ILE A 124 -4.23 10.33 18.10
C ILE A 124 -5.59 10.42 17.43
#